data_e08ee98db320f3361eeb432c23d82cef
#
_entry.id   e08ee98db320f3361eeb432c23d82cef
#
_cell.length_a   1.000
_cell.length_b   1.000
_cell.length_c   1.000
_cell.angle_alpha   90.00
_cell.angle_beta   90.00
_cell.angle_gamma   90.00
#
_symmetry.space_group_name_H-M   'P 1'
#
loop_
_entity.id
_entity.type
_entity.pdbx_description
1 polymer ?
#
loop_
_entity_poly.entity_id
_entity_poly.type
_entity_poly.pdbx_seq_one_letter_code
_entity_poly.pdbx_strand_id
1 'polypeptide(L)'
;MTDLRAAGERATALVAAHLAGVPDGPVWQPVPDGERAWLSGQELPADGRPLDDLLADVRAHVLPHPMGNGHPRFFGWVNSPPNPAGVLVEPLAAALNPSCAGGDHAGPPAAGCPTT
;
A
#
# COMPACT_ATOMS: atom_id res chain seq x y z
N MET A 1 18.01 14.72 -4.13
CA MET A 1 17.93 13.24 -4.07
C MET A 1 17.22 12.89 -2.77
N THR A 2 16.09 12.23 -2.85
CA THR A 2 15.32 11.84 -1.67
C THR A 2 16.15 10.86 -0.83
N ASP A 3 16.29 11.12 0.46
CA ASP A 3 16.88 10.15 1.39
C ASP A 3 15.89 8.98 1.55
N LEU A 4 16.13 7.90 0.81
CA LEU A 4 15.27 6.72 0.80
C LEU A 4 15.13 6.09 2.19
N ARG A 5 16.17 6.15 3.03
CA ARG A 5 16.11 5.63 4.40
C ARG A 5 15.12 6.42 5.24
N ALA A 6 15.26 7.74 5.30
CA ALA A 6 14.37 8.60 6.08
C ALA A 6 12.92 8.51 5.57
N ALA A 7 12.73 8.44 4.25
CA ALA A 7 11.41 8.25 3.66
C ALA A 7 10.80 6.88 4.02
N GLY A 8 11.60 5.82 3.98
CA GLY A 8 11.17 4.47 4.38
C GLY A 8 10.79 4.37 5.85
N GLU A 9 11.52 5.04 6.74
CA GLU A 9 11.18 5.12 8.16
C GLU A 9 9.81 5.79 8.37
N ARG A 10 9.53 6.89 7.67
CA ARG A 10 8.22 7.57 7.75
C ARG A 10 7.09 6.72 7.19
N ALA A 11 7.31 6.07 6.05
CA ALA A 11 6.32 5.17 5.45
C ALA A 11 6.01 3.99 6.38
N THR A 12 7.03 3.38 6.98
CA THR A 12 6.86 2.26 7.92
C THR A 12 6.12 2.71 9.19
N ALA A 13 6.44 3.90 9.71
CA ALA A 13 5.72 4.47 10.85
C ALA A 13 4.23 4.70 10.53
N LEU A 14 3.91 5.19 9.33
CA LEU A 14 2.53 5.35 8.88
C LEU A 14 1.79 4.01 8.78
N VAL A 15 2.42 2.99 8.21
CA VAL A 15 1.88 1.63 8.12
C VAL A 15 1.62 1.06 9.52
N ALA A 16 2.59 1.16 10.43
CA ALA A 16 2.45 0.66 11.81
C ALA A 16 1.31 1.36 12.54
N ALA A 17 1.20 2.68 12.42
CA ALA A 17 0.12 3.45 13.03
C ALA A 17 -1.25 3.07 12.45
N HIS A 18 -1.34 2.88 11.13
CA HIS A 18 -2.57 2.43 10.48
C HIS A 18 -3.01 1.05 10.99
N LEU A 19 -2.12 0.06 10.96
CA LEU A 19 -2.44 -1.30 11.40
C LEU A 19 -2.82 -1.37 12.89
N ALA A 20 -2.16 -0.59 13.74
CA ALA A 20 -2.51 -0.50 15.16
C ALA A 20 -3.88 0.14 15.39
N GLY A 21 -4.28 1.08 14.56
CA GLY A 21 -5.56 1.78 14.67
C GLY A 21 -6.77 1.03 14.07
N VAL A 22 -6.54 -0.01 13.26
CA VAL A 22 -7.63 -0.75 12.59
C VAL A 22 -8.71 -1.26 13.56
N PRO A 23 -8.40 -1.89 14.71
CA PRO A 23 -9.42 -2.42 15.60
C PRO A 23 -10.34 -1.37 16.23
N ASP A 24 -9.84 -0.15 16.39
CA ASP A 24 -10.55 0.96 17.02
C ASP A 24 -11.25 1.88 16.02
N GLY A 25 -10.95 1.70 14.74
CA GLY A 25 -11.51 2.48 13.65
C GLY A 25 -12.87 1.99 13.16
N PRO A 26 -13.43 2.60 12.12
CA PRO A 26 -14.63 2.12 11.46
C PRO A 26 -14.34 0.82 10.69
N VAL A 27 -15.33 -0.10 10.70
CA VAL A 27 -15.26 -1.33 9.88
C VAL A 27 -15.23 -0.98 8.40
N TRP A 28 -16.07 -0.04 8.01
CA TRP A 28 -16.19 0.47 6.66
C TRP A 28 -16.59 1.94 6.71
N GLN A 29 -16.04 2.71 5.83
CA GLN A 29 -16.37 4.11 5.69
C GLN A 29 -16.50 4.46 4.20
N PRO A 30 -17.67 4.96 3.77
CA PRO A 30 -17.85 5.36 2.38
C PRO A 30 -16.89 6.51 2.04
N VAL A 31 -16.40 6.50 0.82
CA VAL A 31 -15.62 7.62 0.29
C VAL A 31 -16.58 8.76 -0.02
N PRO A 32 -16.50 9.94 0.62
CA PRO A 32 -17.34 11.09 0.32
C PRO A 32 -17.17 11.57 -1.12
N ASP A 33 -18.19 12.25 -1.66
CA ASP A 33 -18.11 12.76 -3.04
C ASP A 33 -16.97 13.76 -3.26
N GLY A 34 -16.65 14.57 -2.24
CA GLY A 34 -15.49 15.47 -2.27
C GLY A 34 -14.17 14.73 -2.42
N GLU A 35 -14.00 13.62 -1.70
CA GLU A 35 -12.79 12.77 -1.81
C GLU A 35 -12.72 12.06 -3.17
N ARG A 36 -13.87 11.58 -3.68
CA ARG A 36 -13.95 11.01 -5.03
C ARG A 36 -13.55 12.02 -6.09
N ALA A 37 -14.06 13.25 -5.98
CA ALA A 37 -13.73 14.32 -6.89
C ALA A 37 -12.24 14.69 -6.81
N TRP A 38 -11.68 14.74 -5.60
CA TRP A 38 -10.27 15.01 -5.40
C TRP A 38 -9.39 13.91 -6.04
N LEU A 39 -9.69 12.64 -5.79
CA LEU A 39 -8.96 11.50 -6.36
C LEU A 39 -9.04 11.46 -7.88
N SER A 40 -10.23 11.68 -8.45
CA SER A 40 -10.43 11.63 -9.91
C SER A 40 -9.96 12.89 -10.63
N GLY A 41 -9.82 14.01 -9.93
CA GLY A 41 -9.35 15.28 -10.47
C GLY A 41 -7.83 15.44 -10.47
N GLN A 42 -7.07 14.44 -9.99
CA GLN A 42 -5.61 14.51 -10.02
C GLN A 42 -5.11 14.44 -11.47
N GLU A 43 -4.34 15.45 -11.86
CA GLU A 43 -3.63 15.43 -13.13
C GLU A 43 -2.31 14.67 -13.00
N LEU A 44 -1.87 14.06 -14.11
CA LEU A 44 -0.53 13.47 -14.15
C LEU A 44 0.50 14.58 -14.01
N PRO A 45 1.31 14.61 -12.94
CA PRO A 45 2.26 15.68 -12.73
C PRO A 45 3.37 15.65 -13.80
N ALA A 46 3.71 16.81 -14.34
CA ALA A 46 4.81 16.95 -15.30
C ALA A 46 6.16 16.68 -14.63
N ASP A 47 6.28 17.05 -13.36
CA ASP A 47 7.47 16.83 -12.53
C ASP A 47 7.13 15.89 -11.36
N GLY A 48 8.15 15.19 -10.84
CA GLY A 48 8.00 14.33 -9.67
C GLY A 48 7.63 15.12 -8.42
N ARG A 49 6.78 14.55 -7.57
CA ARG A 49 6.40 15.14 -6.28
C ARG A 49 7.30 14.63 -5.15
N PRO A 50 7.57 15.42 -4.11
CA PRO A 50 8.24 14.95 -2.90
C PRO A 50 7.48 13.76 -2.29
N LEU A 51 8.22 12.76 -1.81
CA LEU A 51 7.60 11.56 -1.21
C LEU A 51 6.78 11.89 0.04
N ASP A 52 7.20 12.90 0.81
CA ASP A 52 6.47 13.33 2.00
C ASP A 52 5.07 13.88 1.66
N ASP A 53 4.94 14.58 0.54
CA ASP A 53 3.64 15.06 0.05
C ASP A 53 2.74 13.89 -0.36
N LEU A 54 3.31 12.86 -1.00
CA LEU A 54 2.57 11.65 -1.36
C LEU A 54 2.12 10.87 -0.12
N LEU A 55 2.97 10.75 0.90
CA LEU A 55 2.60 10.11 2.17
C LEU A 55 1.52 10.92 2.92
N ALA A 56 1.57 12.25 2.85
CA ALA A 56 0.55 13.11 3.42
C ALA A 56 -0.80 12.92 2.71
N ASP A 57 -0.81 12.85 1.38
CA ASP A 57 -2.02 12.60 0.59
C ASP A 57 -2.63 11.21 0.91
N VAL A 58 -1.80 10.16 0.98
CA VAL A 58 -2.27 8.82 1.37
C VAL A 58 -2.90 8.84 2.76
N ARG A 59 -2.25 9.52 3.72
CA ARG A 59 -2.75 9.64 5.08
C ARG A 59 -4.08 10.40 5.14
N ALA A 60 -4.21 11.48 4.37
CA ALA A 60 -5.38 12.36 4.41
C ALA A 60 -6.57 11.80 3.63
N HIS A 61 -6.34 11.20 2.46
CA HIS A 61 -7.38 10.92 1.47
C HIS A 61 -7.63 9.42 1.22
N VAL A 62 -6.69 8.54 1.59
CA VAL A 62 -6.82 7.09 1.34
C VAL A 62 -7.09 6.32 2.62
N LEU A 63 -6.24 6.46 3.65
CA LEU A 63 -6.33 5.68 4.89
C LEU A 63 -7.62 5.90 5.69
N PRO A 64 -8.31 7.06 5.65
CA PRO A 64 -9.58 7.25 6.38
C PRO A 64 -10.75 6.45 5.82
N HIS A 65 -10.61 5.85 4.63
CA HIS A 65 -11.70 5.13 3.95
C HIS A 65 -11.40 3.63 3.81
N PRO A 66 -11.30 2.88 4.94
CA PRO A 66 -10.93 1.48 4.91
C PRO A 66 -12.04 0.62 4.29
N MET A 67 -11.61 -0.47 3.63
CA MET A 67 -12.50 -1.49 3.10
C MET A 67 -12.91 -2.53 4.16
N GLY A 68 -12.36 -2.45 5.36
CA GLY A 68 -12.68 -3.34 6.49
C GLY A 68 -11.70 -4.49 6.70
N ASN A 69 -10.77 -4.75 5.78
CA ASN A 69 -9.78 -5.81 5.93
C ASN A 69 -8.97 -5.68 7.23
N GLY A 70 -8.89 -6.76 7.99
CA GLY A 70 -8.18 -6.79 9.25
C GLY A 70 -8.96 -6.26 10.45
N HIS A 71 -10.12 -5.64 10.25
CA HIS A 71 -10.95 -5.19 11.37
C HIS A 71 -11.64 -6.39 12.04
N PRO A 72 -11.62 -6.52 13.39
CA PRO A 72 -12.15 -7.68 14.11
C PRO A 72 -13.66 -7.91 13.93
N ARG A 73 -14.41 -6.89 13.51
CA ARG A 73 -15.85 -6.98 13.21
C ARG A 73 -16.17 -7.03 11.71
N PHE A 74 -15.18 -7.25 10.85
CA PHE A 74 -15.41 -7.38 9.41
C PHE A 74 -15.66 -8.85 9.05
N PHE A 75 -16.83 -9.14 8.50
CA PHE A 75 -17.26 -10.47 8.10
C PHE A 75 -17.65 -10.55 6.62
N GLY A 76 -17.30 -9.53 5.85
CA GLY A 76 -17.56 -9.44 4.41
C GLY A 76 -16.42 -10.04 3.59
N TRP A 77 -16.77 -10.56 2.40
CA TRP A 77 -15.84 -11.01 1.36
C TRP A 77 -14.92 -12.18 1.77
N VAL A 78 -14.23 -12.76 0.80
CA VAL A 78 -13.16 -13.76 1.03
C VAL A 78 -11.81 -13.02 1.01
N ASN A 79 -11.58 -12.20 2.04
CA ASN A 79 -10.36 -11.40 2.17
C ASN A 79 -9.64 -11.74 3.47
N SER A 80 -8.33 -11.91 3.39
CA SER A 80 -7.49 -12.12 4.57
C SER A 80 -7.02 -10.78 5.16
N PRO A 81 -6.82 -10.69 6.48
CA PRO A 81 -6.11 -9.57 7.06
C PRO A 81 -4.67 -9.51 6.55
N PRO A 82 -4.03 -8.33 6.51
CA PRO A 82 -2.64 -8.23 6.14
C PRO A 82 -1.75 -8.97 7.16
N ASN A 83 -0.78 -9.73 6.65
CA ASN A 83 0.25 -10.34 7.48
C ASN A 83 1.37 -9.31 7.71
N PRO A 84 1.72 -8.96 8.95
CA PRO A 84 2.77 -7.97 9.23
C PRO A 84 4.12 -8.30 8.60
N ALA A 85 4.51 -9.57 8.55
CA ALA A 85 5.75 -9.98 7.88
C ALA A 85 5.67 -9.73 6.36
N GLY A 86 4.53 -10.04 5.73
CA GLY A 86 4.29 -9.75 4.31
C GLY A 86 4.38 -8.27 4.00
N VAL A 87 3.75 -7.43 4.82
CA VAL A 87 3.78 -5.97 4.67
C VAL A 87 5.22 -5.43 4.72
N LEU A 88 6.07 -5.97 5.60
CA LEU A 88 7.47 -5.54 5.72
C LEU A 88 8.38 -6.06 4.59
N VAL A 89 8.04 -7.19 3.99
CA VAL A 89 8.83 -7.81 2.90
C VAL A 89 8.43 -7.29 1.52
N GLU A 90 7.21 -6.82 1.34
CA GLU A 90 6.71 -6.28 0.05
C GLU A 90 7.62 -5.21 -0.57
N PRO A 91 8.20 -4.25 0.18
CA PRO A 91 9.14 -3.30 -0.37
C PRO A 91 10.41 -3.94 -0.99
N LEU A 92 10.83 -5.10 -0.48
CA LEU A 92 11.95 -5.85 -1.07
C LEU A 92 11.55 -6.47 -2.42
N ALA A 93 10.33 -6.99 -2.51
CA ALA A 93 9.80 -7.52 -3.77
C ALA A 93 9.68 -6.40 -4.82
N ALA A 94 9.18 -5.23 -4.41
CA ALA A 94 9.10 -4.06 -5.28
C ALA A 94 10.48 -3.55 -5.72
N ALA A 95 11.49 -3.59 -4.83
CA ALA A 95 12.86 -3.18 -5.15
C ALA A 95 13.56 -4.15 -6.12
N LEU A 96 13.28 -5.44 -6.01
CA LEU A 96 13.80 -6.46 -6.93
C LEU A 96 13.13 -6.38 -8.30
N ASN A 97 11.86 -5.96 -8.33
CA ASN A 97 11.03 -5.85 -9.54
C ASN A 97 11.24 -7.03 -10.52
N PRO A 98 11.11 -8.31 -10.08
CA PRO A 98 11.41 -9.46 -10.89
C PRO A 98 10.40 -9.62 -12.02
N SER A 99 10.87 -10.02 -13.21
CA SER A 99 10.02 -10.41 -14.32
C SER A 99 9.76 -11.91 -14.28
N CYS A 100 8.50 -12.32 -14.41
CA CYS A 100 8.12 -13.73 -14.56
C CYS A 100 8.11 -14.20 -16.04
N ALA A 101 8.57 -13.37 -16.98
CA ALA A 101 8.46 -13.63 -18.42
C ALA A 101 9.53 -14.57 -18.99
N GLY A 102 10.56 -14.96 -18.24
CA GLY A 102 11.61 -15.85 -18.70
C GLY A 102 12.26 -16.64 -17.57
N GLY A 103 12.31 -17.97 -17.70
CA GLY A 103 12.82 -18.87 -16.66
C GLY A 103 14.27 -18.60 -16.26
N ASP A 104 15.12 -18.20 -17.21
CA ASP A 104 16.55 -18.04 -17.00
C ASP A 104 16.95 -16.64 -16.50
N HIS A 105 16.05 -15.67 -16.62
CA HIS A 105 16.28 -14.25 -16.27
C HIS A 105 15.41 -13.81 -15.10
N ALA A 106 14.52 -14.68 -14.65
CA ALA A 106 13.67 -14.43 -13.52
C ALA A 106 14.48 -14.56 -12.22
N GLY A 107 14.41 -13.55 -11.35
CA GLY A 107 14.99 -13.65 -10.01
C GLY A 107 14.36 -14.79 -9.20
N PRO A 108 14.94 -15.13 -8.03
CA PRO A 108 14.50 -16.25 -7.21
C PRO A 108 12.98 -16.34 -6.95
N PRO A 109 12.22 -15.23 -6.83
CA PRO A 109 10.77 -15.30 -6.65
C PRO A 109 10.02 -15.85 -7.87
N ALA A 110 10.57 -15.68 -9.07
CA ALA A 110 9.94 -16.12 -10.31
C ALA A 110 10.31 -17.56 -10.71
N ALA A 111 11.37 -18.13 -10.13
CA ALA A 111 11.78 -19.51 -10.36
C ALA A 111 10.76 -20.55 -9.85
N GLY A 112 9.81 -20.13 -9.02
CA GLY A 112 8.68 -20.96 -8.57
C GLY A 112 7.40 -20.79 -9.40
N CYS A 113 7.39 -19.94 -10.42
CA CYS A 113 6.24 -19.78 -11.31
C CYS A 113 6.17 -21.00 -12.25
N PRO A 114 5.06 -21.79 -12.28
CA PRO A 114 4.96 -22.89 -13.22
C PRO A 114 4.97 -22.34 -14.64
N THR A 115 5.96 -22.77 -15.42
CA THR A 115 5.97 -22.55 -16.87
C THR A 115 4.84 -23.37 -17.48
N THR A 116 3.77 -22.72 -17.89
CA THR A 116 2.71 -23.33 -18.74
C THR A 116 3.20 -23.45 -20.16
#